data_104c52897eaa5ea95dc89302a4382fc9
#
_entry.id   104c52897eaa5ea95dc89302a4382fc9
#
_cell.length_a   1.000
_cell.length_b   1.000
_cell.length_c   1.000
_cell.angle_alpha   90.00
_cell.angle_beta   90.00
_cell.angle_gamma   90.00
#
_symmetry.space_group_name_H-M   'P 1'
#
loop_
_entity.id
_entity.type
_entity.pdbx_description
1 polymer ?
#
loop_
_entity_poly.entity_id
_entity_poly.type
_entity_poly.pdbx_seq_one_letter_code
_entity_poly.pdbx_strand_id
1 'polypeptide(L)'
;MKKLAVAALILSSISGGAYAHEAGEFFIRAGSATVRPTEGSDNVLGSLGSFNVSNNTQLGITMTWMATDNVGVELLAATPFRHRVGTGPTGDIATVRHLPPSLMAQWYFFDSQSKVRPYIGAGVNYTTFFDEKFNDTGKEAGLSDLSLKDSWGVAGQAGVDYLINRDWLINMSVWWMDIDTDVRFKAGGEQQTVHTRLDPWVFMFSAGYRF
;
A
#
# COMPACT_ATOMS: atom_id res chain seq x y z
N MET A 1 25.00 -23.90 8.47
CA MET A 1 25.91 -23.47 7.39
C MET A 1 25.32 -23.63 5.97
N LYS A 2 24.10 -24.19 5.78
CA LYS A 2 23.46 -24.36 4.45
C LYS A 2 22.53 -23.19 4.03
N LYS A 3 22.28 -22.21 4.91
CA LYS A 3 21.40 -21.07 4.64
C LYS A 3 22.14 -19.81 4.12
N LEU A 4 23.46 -19.78 4.16
CA LEU A 4 24.29 -18.68 3.64
C LEU A 4 24.71 -18.88 2.17
N ALA A 5 24.54 -20.08 1.63
CA ALA A 5 24.95 -20.39 0.26
C ALA A 5 23.92 -19.93 -0.81
N VAL A 6 22.66 -19.70 -0.43
CA VAL A 6 21.63 -19.24 -1.37
C VAL A 6 21.74 -17.73 -1.63
N ALA A 7 22.22 -16.97 -0.66
CA ALA A 7 22.43 -15.52 -0.83
C ALA A 7 23.66 -15.18 -1.70
N ALA A 8 24.62 -16.10 -1.84
CA ALA A 8 25.85 -15.88 -2.60
C ALA A 8 25.74 -16.19 -4.10
N LEU A 9 24.68 -16.89 -4.54
CA LEU A 9 24.48 -17.28 -5.93
C LEU A 9 23.75 -16.21 -6.78
N ILE A 10 23.21 -15.17 -6.16
CA ILE A 10 22.54 -14.05 -6.86
C ILE A 10 23.55 -12.94 -7.22
N LEU A 11 24.76 -12.98 -6.68
CA LEU A 11 25.77 -11.90 -6.80
C LEU A 11 26.76 -12.05 -7.98
N SER A 12 26.62 -13.02 -8.87
CA SER A 12 27.69 -13.33 -9.85
C SER A 12 27.37 -13.11 -11.32
N SER A 13 26.37 -12.28 -11.69
CA SER A 13 26.08 -12.01 -13.10
C SER A 13 25.87 -10.53 -13.43
N ILE A 14 26.84 -9.65 -13.05
CA ILE A 14 26.77 -8.24 -13.44
C ILE A 14 28.09 -7.80 -14.03
N SER A 15 28.23 -7.99 -15.34
CA SER A 15 29.13 -7.24 -16.20
C SER A 15 28.31 -6.71 -17.38
N GLY A 16 27.63 -5.60 -17.22
CA GLY A 16 26.83 -4.93 -18.24
C GLY A 16 26.93 -3.41 -18.08
N GLY A 17 26.84 -2.69 -19.17
CA GLY A 17 26.93 -1.23 -19.24
C GLY A 17 25.98 -0.49 -18.29
N ALA A 18 26.09 0.82 -18.18
CA ALA A 18 25.27 1.67 -17.30
C ALA A 18 23.89 1.91 -17.93
N TYR A 19 23.00 0.92 -17.89
CA TYR A 19 21.64 1.02 -18.38
C TYR A 19 20.64 1.08 -17.21
N ALA A 20 19.55 1.79 -17.38
CA ALA A 20 18.49 1.89 -16.41
C ALA A 20 17.32 0.98 -16.81
N HIS A 21 17.04 -0.04 -16.03
CA HIS A 21 15.94 -0.97 -16.21
C HIS A 21 15.98 -1.73 -17.54
N GLU A 22 16.76 -2.80 -17.57
CA GLU A 22 16.81 -3.75 -18.69
C GLU A 22 15.95 -4.99 -18.44
N ALA A 23 15.58 -5.67 -19.50
CA ALA A 23 14.87 -6.94 -19.43
C ALA A 23 15.61 -7.95 -18.56
N GLY A 24 14.91 -8.57 -17.61
CA GLY A 24 15.47 -9.53 -16.66
C GLY A 24 15.99 -8.92 -15.36
N GLU A 25 16.10 -7.60 -15.27
CA GLU A 25 16.55 -6.91 -14.07
C GLU A 25 15.56 -7.05 -12.92
N PHE A 26 16.09 -7.16 -11.72
CA PHE A 26 15.34 -7.17 -10.48
C PHE A 26 15.83 -6.06 -9.54
N PHE A 27 14.93 -5.33 -8.94
CA PHE A 27 15.26 -4.30 -7.97
C PHE A 27 14.23 -4.21 -6.85
N ILE A 28 14.70 -3.76 -5.69
CA ILE A 28 13.90 -3.55 -4.49
C ILE A 28 13.96 -2.07 -4.14
N ARG A 29 12.80 -1.48 -3.81
CA ARG A 29 12.71 -0.13 -3.26
C ARG A 29 12.20 -0.23 -1.83
N ALA A 30 12.75 0.57 -0.93
CA ALA A 30 12.30 0.68 0.46
C ALA A 30 12.28 2.14 0.89
N GLY A 31 11.22 2.53 1.60
CA GLY A 31 11.09 3.91 2.02
C GLY A 31 9.81 4.22 2.77
N SER A 32 9.49 5.49 2.88
CA SER A 32 8.31 6.00 3.56
C SER A 32 7.09 5.90 2.65
N ALA A 33 6.06 5.19 3.09
CA ALA A 33 4.76 5.10 2.42
C ALA A 33 3.69 5.71 3.32
N THR A 34 3.02 6.75 2.83
CA THR A 34 1.95 7.47 3.54
C THR A 34 0.62 7.18 2.88
N VAL A 35 -0.27 6.53 3.63
CA VAL A 35 -1.65 6.25 3.22
C VAL A 35 -2.55 7.41 3.64
N ARG A 36 -3.30 7.94 2.69
CA ARG A 36 -4.32 8.97 2.87
C ARG A 36 -5.66 8.44 2.36
N PRO A 37 -6.54 7.96 3.24
CA PRO A 37 -7.89 7.54 2.86
C PRO A 37 -8.68 8.70 2.26
N THR A 38 -9.48 8.39 1.24
CA THR A 38 -10.50 9.30 0.68
C THR A 38 -11.84 8.75 1.13
N GLU A 39 -12.22 9.06 2.34
CA GLU A 39 -13.29 8.41 3.06
C GLU A 39 -14.66 8.68 2.46
N GLY A 40 -15.47 7.63 2.37
CA GLY A 40 -16.90 7.69 2.12
C GLY A 40 -17.55 6.50 2.81
N SER A 41 -18.47 6.73 3.72
CA SER A 41 -19.27 5.66 4.32
C SER A 41 -20.73 6.05 4.36
N ASP A 42 -21.59 5.05 4.50
CA ASP A 42 -22.96 5.28 4.91
C ASP A 42 -23.00 5.97 6.27
N ASN A 43 -24.10 6.65 6.54
CA ASN A 43 -24.30 7.34 7.81
C ASN A 43 -24.34 6.34 8.96
N VAL A 44 -23.41 6.47 9.91
CA VAL A 44 -23.30 5.57 11.06
C VAL A 44 -24.48 5.79 11.98
N LEU A 45 -25.24 4.73 12.27
CA LEU A 45 -26.43 4.73 13.13
C LEU A 45 -27.46 5.84 12.76
N GLY A 46 -27.50 6.25 11.50
CA GLY A 46 -28.46 7.22 10.97
C GLY A 46 -28.24 8.68 11.40
N SER A 47 -27.35 8.97 12.34
CA SER A 47 -27.19 10.32 12.91
C SER A 47 -25.75 10.76 13.20
N LEU A 48 -24.78 9.85 13.17
CA LEU A 48 -23.41 10.15 13.57
C LEU A 48 -22.49 10.59 12.39
N GLY A 49 -23.05 10.71 11.19
CA GLY A 49 -22.28 11.03 9.98
C GLY A 49 -21.44 9.85 9.48
N SER A 50 -20.55 10.11 8.51
CA SER A 50 -19.65 9.10 7.98
C SER A 50 -18.44 8.90 8.89
N PHE A 51 -17.75 7.76 8.71
CA PHE A 51 -16.47 7.51 9.38
C PHE A 51 -15.38 8.47 8.87
N ASN A 52 -14.52 8.89 9.80
CA ASN A 52 -13.26 9.57 9.53
C ASN A 52 -12.11 8.62 9.81
N VAL A 53 -11.14 8.54 8.92
CA VAL A 53 -9.97 7.64 9.02
C VAL A 53 -8.68 8.44 8.95
N SER A 54 -7.83 8.31 9.97
CA SER A 54 -6.58 9.08 10.03
C SER A 54 -5.56 8.64 8.97
N ASN A 55 -4.72 9.56 8.50
CA ASN A 55 -3.55 9.23 7.70
C ASN A 55 -2.55 8.40 8.52
N ASN A 56 -1.78 7.55 7.85
CA ASN A 56 -0.70 6.81 8.50
C ASN A 56 0.49 6.65 7.56
N THR A 57 1.69 6.70 8.14
CA THR A 57 2.95 6.52 7.41
C THR A 57 3.69 5.31 7.98
N GLN A 58 4.12 4.41 7.10
CA GLN A 58 4.81 3.18 7.42
C GLN A 58 5.98 2.92 6.47
N LEU A 59 6.79 1.90 6.76
CA LEU A 59 7.78 1.40 5.83
C LEU A 59 7.08 0.68 4.69
N GLY A 60 7.25 1.18 3.47
CA GLY A 60 6.86 0.52 2.23
C GLY A 60 8.05 -0.16 1.57
N ILE A 61 7.82 -1.31 0.96
CA ILE A 61 8.81 -2.08 0.20
C ILE A 61 8.15 -2.49 -1.10
N THR A 62 8.83 -2.23 -2.23
CA THR A 62 8.41 -2.79 -3.51
C THR A 62 9.51 -3.67 -4.10
N MET A 63 9.09 -4.72 -4.79
CA MET A 63 9.96 -5.64 -5.53
C MET A 63 9.51 -5.63 -6.98
N THR A 64 10.38 -5.21 -7.88
CA THR A 64 10.08 -5.10 -9.30
C THR A 64 11.00 -6.00 -10.12
N TRP A 65 10.41 -6.74 -11.05
CA TRP A 65 11.10 -7.50 -12.09
C TRP A 65 10.74 -6.92 -13.45
N MET A 66 11.76 -6.65 -14.26
CA MET A 66 11.58 -6.13 -15.62
C MET A 66 11.38 -7.28 -16.61
N ALA A 67 10.17 -7.42 -17.14
CA ALA A 67 9.86 -8.41 -18.17
C ALA A 67 10.45 -8.01 -19.53
N THR A 68 10.52 -6.72 -19.81
CA THR A 68 11.21 -6.09 -20.94
C THR A 68 11.84 -4.80 -20.48
N ASP A 69 12.55 -4.09 -21.35
CA ASP A 69 13.16 -2.78 -21.02
C ASP A 69 12.11 -1.72 -20.58
N ASN A 70 10.84 -1.92 -20.93
CA ASN A 70 9.78 -0.97 -20.63
C ASN A 70 8.63 -1.56 -19.81
N VAL A 71 8.57 -2.87 -19.61
CA VAL A 71 7.49 -3.52 -18.84
C VAL A 71 8.05 -4.12 -17.58
N GLY A 72 7.54 -3.68 -16.45
CA GLY A 72 7.84 -4.23 -15.12
C GLY A 72 6.63 -4.90 -14.48
N VAL A 73 6.91 -5.87 -13.61
CA VAL A 73 5.92 -6.45 -12.69
C VAL A 73 6.39 -6.14 -11.29
N GLU A 74 5.56 -5.46 -10.52
CA GLU A 74 5.89 -5.00 -9.18
C GLU A 74 4.94 -5.58 -8.13
N LEU A 75 5.51 -6.02 -7.02
CA LEU A 75 4.79 -6.36 -5.81
C LEU A 75 5.05 -5.29 -4.75
N LEU A 76 4.00 -4.64 -4.28
CA LEU A 76 4.04 -3.76 -3.11
C LEU A 76 3.74 -4.55 -1.85
N ALA A 77 4.57 -4.37 -0.84
CA ALA A 77 4.35 -4.77 0.54
C ALA A 77 4.66 -3.59 1.48
N ALA A 78 4.10 -3.62 2.68
CA ALA A 78 4.37 -2.60 3.70
C ALA A 78 4.32 -3.22 5.09
N THR A 79 4.86 -2.52 6.09
CA THR A 79 4.50 -2.81 7.48
C THR A 79 3.05 -2.39 7.73
N PRO A 80 2.32 -3.07 8.65
CA PRO A 80 0.90 -2.79 8.84
C PRO A 80 0.60 -1.33 9.12
N PHE A 81 -0.28 -0.74 8.33
CA PHE A 81 -0.81 0.60 8.59
C PHE A 81 -1.81 0.54 9.74
N ARG A 82 -1.75 1.53 10.62
CA ARG A 82 -2.67 1.67 11.75
C ARG A 82 -3.44 2.98 11.61
N HIS A 83 -4.75 2.87 11.54
CA HIS A 83 -5.64 4.02 11.45
C HIS A 83 -6.49 4.16 12.70
N ARG A 84 -6.74 5.41 13.08
CA ARG A 84 -7.79 5.76 14.02
C ARG A 84 -9.04 6.03 13.22
N VAL A 85 -10.13 5.48 13.70
CA VAL A 85 -11.45 5.61 13.09
C VAL A 85 -12.37 6.31 14.07
N GLY A 86 -13.09 7.29 13.58
CA GLY A 86 -14.04 8.06 14.40
C GLY A 86 -15.20 8.56 13.57
N THR A 87 -16.06 9.33 14.19
CA THR A 87 -17.08 10.13 13.51
C THR A 87 -16.96 11.58 13.95
N GLY A 88 -17.48 12.54 13.16
CA GLY A 88 -17.38 13.95 13.48
C GLY A 88 -17.82 14.31 14.91
N PRO A 89 -19.01 13.81 15.38
CA PRO A 89 -19.52 14.12 16.72
C PRO A 89 -18.79 13.43 17.87
N THR A 90 -18.24 12.22 17.66
CA THR A 90 -17.69 11.38 18.75
C THR A 90 -16.17 11.44 18.87
N GLY A 91 -15.47 11.96 17.84
CA GLY A 91 -14.03 11.81 17.73
C GLY A 91 -13.62 10.36 17.47
N ASP A 92 -12.37 10.01 17.81
CA ASP A 92 -11.83 8.65 17.61
C ASP A 92 -12.54 7.64 18.52
N ILE A 93 -13.12 6.59 17.94
CA ILE A 93 -13.84 5.51 18.65
C ILE A 93 -13.20 4.14 18.47
N ALA A 94 -12.36 3.96 17.45
CA ALA A 94 -11.73 2.67 17.14
C ALA A 94 -10.34 2.81 16.55
N THR A 95 -9.61 1.70 16.52
CA THR A 95 -8.38 1.52 15.76
C THR A 95 -8.47 0.26 14.92
N VAL A 96 -7.91 0.33 13.71
CA VAL A 96 -7.87 -0.77 12.75
C VAL A 96 -6.47 -0.83 12.16
N ARG A 97 -5.97 -2.05 11.92
CA ARG A 97 -4.77 -2.26 11.13
C ARG A 97 -5.12 -2.90 9.81
N HIS A 98 -4.35 -2.57 8.77
CA HIS A 98 -4.49 -3.23 7.47
C HIS A 98 -3.16 -3.40 6.76
N LEU A 99 -3.14 -4.36 5.84
CA LEU A 99 -2.07 -4.60 4.88
C LEU A 99 -2.67 -4.63 3.48
N PRO A 100 -2.24 -3.75 2.56
CA PRO A 100 -2.71 -3.69 1.19
C PRO A 100 -1.66 -4.21 0.18
N PRO A 101 -1.23 -5.50 0.19
CA PRO A 101 -0.38 -6.00 -0.87
C PRO A 101 -1.02 -5.77 -2.23
N SER A 102 -0.21 -5.33 -3.19
CA SER A 102 -0.67 -4.99 -4.53
C SER A 102 0.28 -5.52 -5.58
N LEU A 103 -0.27 -6.15 -6.62
CA LEU A 103 0.48 -6.65 -7.77
C LEU A 103 0.18 -5.76 -8.97
N MET A 104 1.23 -5.17 -9.55
CA MET A 104 1.14 -4.15 -10.59
C MET A 104 1.88 -4.59 -11.85
N ALA A 105 1.31 -4.29 -13.01
CA ALA A 105 2.03 -4.20 -14.28
C ALA A 105 2.39 -2.72 -14.51
N GLN A 106 3.64 -2.45 -14.84
CA GLN A 106 4.18 -1.10 -15.01
C GLN A 106 4.67 -0.91 -16.45
N TRP A 107 4.49 0.29 -16.98
CA TRP A 107 5.06 0.73 -18.23
C TRP A 107 6.01 1.90 -17.96
N TYR A 108 7.30 1.69 -18.27
CA TYR A 108 8.35 2.69 -18.16
C TYR A 108 8.52 3.45 -19.45
N PHE A 109 8.49 4.77 -19.37
CA PHE A 109 8.75 5.66 -20.49
C PHE A 109 10.27 5.85 -20.67
N PHE A 110 10.63 6.34 -21.86
CA PHE A 110 12.01 6.54 -22.32
C PHE A 110 12.78 5.21 -22.48
N ASP A 111 13.97 5.30 -23.03
CA ASP A 111 14.80 4.11 -23.21
C ASP A 111 15.55 3.73 -21.93
N SER A 112 16.10 2.53 -21.92
CA SER A 112 16.84 1.95 -20.80
C SER A 112 18.14 2.69 -20.44
N GLN A 113 18.59 3.66 -21.23
CA GLN A 113 19.78 4.47 -20.93
C GLN A 113 19.44 5.78 -20.21
N SER A 114 18.18 6.11 -20.08
CA SER A 114 17.75 7.32 -19.40
C SER A 114 17.93 7.23 -17.89
N LYS A 115 18.59 8.21 -17.27
CA LYS A 115 18.71 8.30 -15.82
C LYS A 115 17.39 8.58 -15.11
N VAL A 116 16.41 9.13 -15.83
CA VAL A 116 15.09 9.45 -15.31
C VAL A 116 14.09 8.57 -16.04
N ARG A 117 13.41 7.69 -15.31
CA ARG A 117 12.45 6.72 -15.84
C ARG A 117 11.08 6.93 -15.20
N PRO A 118 10.24 7.82 -15.77
CA PRO A 118 8.83 7.88 -15.36
C PRO A 118 8.11 6.59 -15.76
N TYR A 119 7.11 6.23 -14.98
CA TYR A 119 6.28 5.07 -15.25
C TYR A 119 4.84 5.27 -14.79
N ILE A 120 3.95 4.50 -15.39
CA ILE A 120 2.58 4.30 -14.93
C ILE A 120 2.35 2.81 -14.71
N GLY A 121 1.39 2.48 -13.87
CA GLY A 121 1.06 1.09 -13.60
C GLY A 121 -0.42 0.90 -13.30
N ALA A 122 -0.89 -0.30 -13.55
CA ALA A 122 -2.21 -0.76 -13.17
C ALA A 122 -2.13 -2.20 -12.65
N GLY A 123 -3.02 -2.56 -11.74
CA GLY A 123 -2.97 -3.88 -11.15
C GLY A 123 -4.12 -4.16 -10.19
N VAL A 124 -3.88 -5.11 -9.32
CA VAL A 124 -4.85 -5.57 -8.32
C VAL A 124 -4.31 -5.36 -6.92
N ASN A 125 -5.20 -4.95 -6.03
CA ASN A 125 -4.95 -4.82 -4.61
C ASN A 125 -5.76 -5.86 -3.85
N TYR A 126 -5.15 -6.48 -2.84
CA TYR A 126 -5.84 -7.23 -1.80
C TYR A 126 -5.55 -6.56 -0.46
N THR A 127 -6.60 -6.13 0.24
CA THR A 127 -6.45 -5.52 1.55
C THR A 127 -7.05 -6.41 2.61
N THR A 128 -6.24 -6.82 3.58
CA THR A 128 -6.71 -7.53 4.77
C THR A 128 -6.69 -6.61 5.97
N PHE A 129 -7.75 -6.70 6.79
CA PHE A 129 -7.93 -5.95 8.02
C PHE A 129 -7.74 -6.85 9.22
N PHE A 130 -7.18 -6.32 10.29
CA PHE A 130 -6.95 -7.07 11.52
C PHE A 130 -6.70 -6.12 12.71
N ASP A 131 -6.70 -6.66 13.94
CA ASP A 131 -6.50 -5.93 15.19
C ASP A 131 -7.48 -4.75 15.35
N GLU A 132 -8.75 -4.99 14.89
CA GLU A 132 -9.84 -4.04 15.00
C GLU A 132 -10.33 -3.97 16.45
N LYS A 133 -10.32 -2.79 17.02
CA LYS A 133 -10.69 -2.60 18.42
C LYS A 133 -11.37 -1.26 18.64
N PHE A 134 -12.48 -1.28 19.35
CA PHE A 134 -13.01 -0.06 19.94
C PHE A 134 -12.11 0.40 21.10
N ASN A 135 -11.88 1.70 21.16
CA ASN A 135 -11.27 2.33 22.33
C ASN A 135 -12.29 2.49 23.45
N ASP A 136 -11.90 3.12 24.57
CA ASP A 136 -12.77 3.29 25.72
C ASP A 136 -14.01 4.13 25.37
N THR A 137 -13.87 5.19 24.57
CA THR A 137 -14.99 6.02 24.08
C THR A 137 -16.00 5.18 23.29
N GLY A 138 -15.54 4.32 22.39
CA GLY A 138 -16.43 3.43 21.64
C GLY A 138 -17.14 2.40 22.52
N LYS A 139 -16.43 1.83 23.50
CA LYS A 139 -17.03 0.87 24.47
C LYS A 139 -18.04 1.54 25.39
N GLU A 140 -17.76 2.73 25.89
CA GLU A 140 -18.69 3.53 26.71
C GLU A 140 -19.94 3.93 25.92
N ALA A 141 -19.84 4.08 24.59
CA ALA A 141 -20.98 4.26 23.69
C ALA A 141 -21.74 2.96 23.40
N GLY A 142 -21.40 1.83 24.06
CA GLY A 142 -22.08 0.55 23.88
C GLY A 142 -21.70 -0.20 22.61
N LEU A 143 -20.55 0.11 22.00
CA LEU A 143 -20.06 -0.55 20.79
C LEU A 143 -19.17 -1.74 21.14
N SER A 144 -19.33 -2.86 20.42
CA SER A 144 -18.55 -4.07 20.59
C SER A 144 -18.42 -4.86 19.28
N ASP A 145 -17.58 -5.91 19.28
CA ASP A 145 -17.43 -6.90 18.20
C ASP A 145 -17.12 -6.27 16.82
N LEU A 146 -16.16 -5.34 16.78
CA LEU A 146 -15.72 -4.70 15.55
C LEU A 146 -14.99 -5.69 14.63
N SER A 147 -15.41 -5.75 13.38
CA SER A 147 -14.72 -6.50 12.31
C SER A 147 -14.90 -5.82 10.96
N LEU A 148 -13.88 -5.89 10.13
CA LEU A 148 -13.89 -5.39 8.76
C LEU A 148 -13.68 -6.55 7.79
N LYS A 149 -14.43 -6.54 6.69
CA LYS A 149 -14.28 -7.53 5.62
C LYS A 149 -13.09 -7.18 4.74
N ASP A 150 -12.28 -8.19 4.38
CA ASP A 150 -11.19 -8.04 3.41
C ASP A 150 -11.72 -7.54 2.07
N SER A 151 -10.88 -6.80 1.35
CA SER A 151 -11.21 -6.14 0.10
C SER A 151 -10.30 -6.62 -1.05
N TRP A 152 -10.91 -6.80 -2.22
CA TRP A 152 -10.22 -6.94 -3.49
C TRP A 152 -10.62 -5.78 -4.38
N GLY A 153 -9.65 -5.09 -4.96
CA GLY A 153 -9.91 -3.95 -5.84
C GLY A 153 -8.83 -3.78 -6.90
N VAL A 154 -9.05 -2.80 -7.75
CA VAL A 154 -8.05 -2.38 -8.72
C VAL A 154 -7.11 -1.35 -8.10
N ALA A 155 -5.91 -1.23 -8.66
CA ALA A 155 -4.95 -0.21 -8.26
C ALA A 155 -4.35 0.49 -9.49
N GLY A 156 -4.10 1.77 -9.36
CA GLY A 156 -3.39 2.60 -10.32
C GLY A 156 -2.14 3.19 -9.69
N GLN A 157 -1.11 3.41 -10.49
CA GLN A 157 0.18 3.92 -10.04
C GLN A 157 0.78 4.88 -11.06
N ALA A 158 1.46 5.91 -10.57
CA ALA A 158 2.39 6.71 -11.36
C ALA A 158 3.64 6.98 -10.52
N GLY A 159 4.80 6.99 -11.16
CA GLY A 159 6.03 7.25 -10.43
C GLY A 159 7.19 7.61 -11.35
N VAL A 160 8.33 7.87 -10.74
CA VAL A 160 9.58 8.17 -11.41
C VAL A 160 10.74 7.58 -10.64
N ASP A 161 11.61 6.88 -11.35
CA ASP A 161 12.91 6.44 -10.87
C ASP A 161 13.99 7.41 -11.36
N TYR A 162 14.87 7.81 -10.45
CA TYR A 162 16.10 8.53 -10.75
C TYR A 162 17.30 7.68 -10.39
N LEU A 163 18.08 7.29 -11.39
CA LEU A 163 19.26 6.47 -11.18
C LEU A 163 20.44 7.33 -10.72
N ILE A 164 20.90 7.08 -9.50
CA ILE A 164 22.09 7.72 -8.95
C ILE A 164 23.33 7.14 -9.62
N ASN A 165 23.39 5.81 -9.71
CA ASN A 165 24.46 5.03 -10.33
C ASN A 165 23.90 3.70 -10.86
N ARG A 166 24.76 2.71 -11.13
CA ARG A 166 24.35 1.40 -11.66
C ARG A 166 23.46 0.59 -10.72
N ASP A 167 23.66 0.74 -9.42
CA ASP A 167 23.04 -0.11 -8.40
C ASP A 167 21.95 0.62 -7.62
N TRP A 168 22.02 1.94 -7.51
CA TRP A 168 21.16 2.72 -6.65
C TRP A 168 20.27 3.69 -7.41
N LEU A 169 19.03 3.76 -6.98
CA LEU A 169 18.03 4.69 -7.48
C LEU A 169 17.27 5.37 -6.34
N ILE A 170 16.65 6.50 -6.63
CA ILE A 170 15.63 7.15 -5.81
C ILE A 170 14.31 7.05 -6.57
N ASN A 171 13.24 6.78 -5.85
CA ASN A 171 11.90 6.70 -6.40
C ASN A 171 10.94 7.64 -5.69
N MET A 172 10.05 8.25 -6.46
CA MET A 172 8.84 8.89 -5.97
C MET A 172 7.65 8.27 -6.70
N SER A 173 6.64 7.86 -5.96
CA SER A 173 5.44 7.26 -6.55
C SER A 173 4.17 7.65 -5.81
N VAL A 174 3.08 7.67 -6.55
CA VAL A 174 1.74 7.85 -6.06
C VAL A 174 0.88 6.69 -6.54
N TRP A 175 0.02 6.20 -5.66
CA TRP A 175 -0.88 5.07 -5.88
C TRP A 175 -2.29 5.49 -5.53
N TRP A 176 -3.23 4.94 -6.25
CA TRP A 176 -4.63 4.93 -5.88
C TRP A 176 -5.11 3.48 -5.83
N MET A 177 -5.87 3.13 -4.82
CA MET A 177 -6.36 1.77 -4.62
C MET A 177 -7.86 1.82 -4.36
N ASP A 178 -8.60 0.97 -5.05
CA ASP A 178 -10.02 0.73 -4.81
C ASP A 178 -10.14 -0.22 -3.61
N ILE A 179 -10.63 0.29 -2.48
CA ILE A 179 -10.75 -0.48 -1.23
C ILE A 179 -12.13 -0.22 -0.62
N ASP A 180 -13.00 -1.22 -0.75
CA ASP A 180 -14.32 -1.24 -0.15
C ASP A 180 -14.40 -2.30 0.93
N THR A 181 -15.03 -1.97 2.07
CA THR A 181 -15.22 -2.92 3.17
C THR A 181 -16.57 -2.75 3.86
N ASP A 182 -17.08 -3.86 4.39
CA ASP A 182 -18.22 -3.85 5.29
C ASP A 182 -17.71 -3.83 6.73
N VAL A 183 -17.94 -2.72 7.42
CA VAL A 183 -17.65 -2.56 8.84
C VAL A 183 -18.81 -3.14 9.63
N ARG A 184 -18.55 -4.19 10.41
CA ARG A 184 -19.55 -4.88 11.24
C ARG A 184 -19.23 -4.68 12.71
N PHE A 185 -20.25 -4.36 13.49
CA PHE A 185 -20.12 -4.16 14.94
C PHE A 185 -21.48 -4.33 15.61
N LYS A 186 -21.49 -4.40 16.94
CA LYS A 186 -22.70 -4.33 17.74
C LYS A 186 -22.86 -2.97 18.39
N ALA A 187 -24.07 -2.43 18.37
CA ALA A 187 -24.48 -1.22 19.09
C ALA A 187 -25.66 -1.55 20.00
N GLY A 188 -25.48 -1.41 21.33
CA GLY A 188 -26.50 -1.79 22.29
C GLY A 188 -26.92 -3.28 22.21
N GLY A 189 -26.04 -4.15 21.72
CA GLY A 189 -26.26 -5.58 21.51
C GLY A 189 -26.86 -5.96 20.14
N GLU A 190 -27.26 -5.00 19.32
CA GLU A 190 -27.77 -5.23 17.95
C GLU A 190 -26.66 -5.16 16.91
N GLN A 191 -26.65 -6.12 15.97
CA GLN A 191 -25.69 -6.17 14.86
C GLN A 191 -25.93 -5.01 13.89
N GLN A 192 -24.87 -4.28 13.59
CA GLN A 192 -24.83 -3.21 12.59
C GLN A 192 -23.84 -3.56 11.49
N THR A 193 -24.12 -3.10 10.27
CA THR A 193 -23.19 -3.18 9.15
C THR A 193 -23.20 -1.84 8.43
N VAL A 194 -22.01 -1.27 8.21
CA VAL A 194 -21.83 0.02 7.50
C VAL A 194 -20.90 -0.23 6.34
N HIS A 195 -21.40 -0.02 5.12
CA HIS A 195 -20.55 -0.06 3.94
C HIS A 195 -19.63 1.15 3.92
N THR A 196 -18.33 0.92 3.75
CA THR A 196 -17.30 1.94 3.86
C THR A 196 -16.34 1.83 2.69
N ARG A 197 -16.16 2.95 1.99
CA ARG A 197 -15.20 3.12 0.93
C ARG A 197 -14.00 3.88 1.47
N LEU A 198 -12.80 3.36 1.25
CA LEU A 198 -11.56 3.98 1.73
C LEU A 198 -10.77 4.64 0.60
N ASP A 199 -10.74 4.05 -0.58
CA ASP A 199 -10.12 4.53 -1.83
C ASP A 199 -8.86 5.39 -1.61
N PRO A 200 -7.86 4.89 -0.89
CA PRO A 200 -6.74 5.71 -0.45
C PRO A 200 -5.82 6.12 -1.58
N TRP A 201 -5.27 7.31 -1.44
CA TRP A 201 -4.03 7.69 -2.09
C TRP A 201 -2.84 7.29 -1.22
N VAL A 202 -1.83 6.67 -1.83
CA VAL A 202 -0.58 6.34 -1.17
C VAL A 202 0.55 7.09 -1.83
N PHE A 203 1.34 7.81 -1.04
CA PHE A 203 2.52 8.54 -1.49
C PHE A 203 3.75 7.85 -0.94
N MET A 204 4.66 7.45 -1.82
CA MET A 204 5.88 6.77 -1.42
C MET A 204 7.11 7.53 -1.91
N PHE A 205 8.08 7.70 -1.01
CA PHE A 205 9.42 8.15 -1.31
C PHE A 205 10.41 7.09 -0.82
N SER A 206 11.25 6.59 -1.72
CA SER A 206 12.09 5.43 -1.43
C SER A 206 13.45 5.49 -2.11
N ALA A 207 14.41 4.77 -1.54
CA ALA A 207 15.65 4.37 -2.21
C ALA A 207 15.49 2.95 -2.73
N GLY A 208 16.11 2.65 -3.87
CA GLY A 208 16.08 1.33 -4.47
C GLY A 208 17.49 0.82 -4.78
N TYR A 209 17.62 -0.50 -4.72
CA TYR A 209 18.83 -1.22 -5.09
C TYR A 209 18.50 -2.23 -6.19
N ARG A 210 19.36 -2.26 -7.20
CA ARG A 210 19.28 -3.10 -8.40
C ARG A 210 20.25 -4.27 -8.26
N PHE A 211 19.82 -5.46 -8.69
CA PHE A 211 20.61 -6.69 -8.63
C PHE A 211 21.03 -7.17 -10.01
#